data_f3c94e5e2c236a80ecf1ae158a115f4f
#
_entry.id   f3c94e5e2c236a80ecf1ae158a115f4f
#
_cell.length_a   1.000
_cell.length_b   1.000
_cell.length_c   1.000
_cell.angle_alpha   90.00
_cell.angle_beta   90.00
_cell.angle_gamma   90.00
#
_symmetry.space_group_name_H-M   'P 1'
#
loop_
_entity.id
_entity.type
_entity.pdbx_description
1 polymer ?
#
loop_
_entity_poly.entity_id
_entity_poly.type
_entity_poly.pdbx_seq_one_letter_code
_entity_poly.pdbx_strand_id
1 'polypeptide(L)'
;MEPAKVLAAAEAEGVTISHVLTTHHHWDHAGGNNEIKGLVPGIKVVGSAIDNVEGCTDPCNDNDTVQIGSLSVKCLVIPGHTLGSVCYYLANDGGGAVFTGDVLFVAGCGRIMEGDAQGMWDGIASKLLPLPDATKVFVGHEYTITNLSFSLSVDPENAELKKMMEFCRDQSLSKGISVPTTMEWEKAANPFVNTSSPTLMAVCGCSEPVDVFASMRERKNSFKPPAGL
;
A
#
# COMPACT_ATOMS: atom_id res chain seq x y z
N MET A 1 -9.98 8.76 -10.21
CA MET A 1 -11.01 8.74 -9.14
C MET A 1 -12.39 8.83 -9.77
N GLU A 2 -13.38 8.08 -9.26
CA GLU A 2 -14.73 8.02 -9.81
C GLU A 2 -15.75 8.08 -8.66
N PRO A 3 -15.95 9.27 -8.05
CA PRO A 3 -16.85 9.44 -6.89
C PRO A 3 -18.24 8.86 -7.10
N ALA A 4 -18.80 9.00 -8.30
CA ALA A 4 -20.13 8.46 -8.62
C ALA A 4 -20.21 6.93 -8.47
N LYS A 5 -19.16 6.19 -8.85
CA LYS A 5 -19.11 4.73 -8.66
C LYS A 5 -19.03 4.36 -7.17
N VAL A 6 -18.25 5.12 -6.39
CA VAL A 6 -18.14 4.89 -4.95
C VAL A 6 -19.47 5.14 -4.26
N LEU A 7 -20.17 6.22 -4.61
CA LEU A 7 -21.50 6.53 -4.07
C LEU A 7 -22.55 5.48 -4.45
N ALA A 8 -22.55 5.01 -5.70
CA ALA A 8 -23.44 3.94 -6.15
C ALA A 8 -23.19 2.62 -5.39
N ALA A 9 -21.91 2.29 -5.12
CA ALA A 9 -21.57 1.12 -4.32
C ALA A 9 -22.06 1.26 -2.87
N ALA A 10 -21.89 2.44 -2.25
CA ALA A 10 -22.39 2.71 -0.90
C ALA A 10 -23.92 2.63 -0.82
N GLU A 11 -24.63 3.16 -1.82
CA GLU A 11 -26.08 3.06 -1.92
C GLU A 11 -26.55 1.60 -2.03
N ALA A 12 -25.87 0.81 -2.86
CA ALA A 12 -26.18 -0.63 -3.01
C ALA A 12 -26.01 -1.42 -1.71
N GLU A 13 -25.06 -1.01 -0.87
CA GLU A 13 -24.83 -1.60 0.47
C GLU A 13 -25.71 -0.97 1.56
N GLY A 14 -26.54 0.03 1.24
CA GLY A 14 -27.41 0.71 2.20
C GLY A 14 -26.66 1.55 3.24
N VAL A 15 -25.46 2.03 2.91
CA VAL A 15 -24.61 2.82 3.82
C VAL A 15 -24.35 4.22 3.26
N THR A 16 -23.99 5.16 4.15
CA THR A 16 -23.60 6.52 3.78
C THR A 16 -22.11 6.72 4.00
N ILE A 17 -21.46 7.44 3.08
CA ILE A 17 -20.04 7.78 3.20
C ILE A 17 -19.92 9.05 4.05
N SER A 18 -19.16 8.96 5.14
CA SER A 18 -18.90 10.10 6.04
C SER A 18 -17.47 10.61 5.96
N HIS A 19 -16.53 9.75 5.53
CA HIS A 19 -15.11 10.08 5.45
C HIS A 19 -14.49 9.57 4.16
N VAL A 20 -13.54 10.33 3.64
CA VAL A 20 -12.55 9.91 2.65
C VAL A 20 -11.20 9.89 3.35
N LEU A 21 -10.46 8.80 3.24
CA LEU A 21 -9.11 8.66 3.77
C LEU A 21 -8.15 8.67 2.57
N THR A 22 -7.52 9.81 2.31
CA THR A 22 -6.60 9.98 1.18
C THR A 22 -5.18 9.67 1.60
N THR A 23 -4.55 8.71 0.97
CA THR A 23 -3.23 8.22 1.36
C THR A 23 -2.12 9.21 1.05
N HIS A 24 -2.19 9.95 -0.06
CA HIS A 24 -1.20 10.95 -0.47
C HIS A 24 -1.76 11.89 -1.56
N HIS A 25 -1.00 12.94 -1.90
CA HIS A 25 -1.47 14.04 -2.74
C HIS A 25 -1.53 13.76 -4.24
N HIS A 26 -1.00 12.64 -4.76
CA HIS A 26 -1.01 12.39 -6.19
C HIS A 26 -2.43 12.38 -6.75
N TRP A 27 -2.56 12.86 -7.99
CA TRP A 27 -3.84 13.12 -8.63
C TRP A 27 -4.76 11.88 -8.70
N ASP A 28 -4.22 10.71 -8.96
CA ASP A 28 -4.95 9.44 -9.04
C ASP A 28 -5.48 8.96 -7.68
N HIS A 29 -5.03 9.56 -6.57
CA HIS A 29 -5.54 9.31 -5.22
C HIS A 29 -6.39 10.48 -4.69
N ALA A 30 -5.97 11.72 -4.88
CA ALA A 30 -6.62 12.91 -4.32
C ALA A 30 -7.60 13.60 -5.28
N GLY A 31 -7.49 13.39 -6.58
CA GLY A 31 -8.19 14.18 -7.60
C GLY A 31 -9.73 14.12 -7.58
N GLY A 32 -10.32 13.16 -6.86
CA GLY A 32 -11.78 13.08 -6.66
C GLY A 32 -12.28 13.74 -5.38
N ASN A 33 -11.41 14.26 -4.52
CA ASN A 33 -11.79 14.77 -3.20
C ASN A 33 -12.73 15.97 -3.27
N ASN A 34 -12.48 16.92 -4.19
CA ASN A 34 -13.34 18.08 -4.34
C ASN A 34 -14.70 17.71 -4.96
N GLU A 35 -14.73 16.77 -5.89
CA GLU A 35 -15.98 16.28 -6.49
C GLU A 35 -16.85 15.59 -5.43
N ILE A 36 -16.30 14.65 -4.64
CA ILE A 36 -17.11 13.95 -3.62
C ILE A 36 -17.59 14.88 -2.52
N LYS A 37 -16.84 15.94 -2.17
CA LYS A 37 -17.29 16.98 -1.24
C LYS A 37 -18.49 17.75 -1.78
N GLY A 38 -18.55 17.98 -3.09
CA GLY A 38 -19.70 18.60 -3.74
C GLY A 38 -20.95 17.71 -3.76
N LEU A 39 -20.75 16.39 -3.87
CA LEU A 39 -21.84 15.40 -3.92
C LEU A 39 -22.34 15.00 -2.53
N VAL A 40 -21.50 15.04 -1.49
CA VAL A 40 -21.83 14.65 -0.11
C VAL A 40 -21.50 15.80 0.84
N PRO A 41 -22.43 16.74 1.07
CA PRO A 41 -22.21 17.85 1.98
C PRO A 41 -21.83 17.40 3.40
N GLY A 42 -20.74 17.95 3.94
CA GLY A 42 -20.26 17.62 5.28
C GLY A 42 -19.37 16.38 5.35
N ILE A 43 -19.06 15.73 4.24
CA ILE A 43 -18.06 14.65 4.21
C ILE A 43 -16.69 15.19 4.67
N LYS A 44 -16.01 14.41 5.48
CA LYS A 44 -14.65 14.70 5.92
C LYS A 44 -13.65 14.08 4.95
N VAL A 45 -12.66 14.87 4.55
CA VAL A 45 -11.54 14.38 3.74
C VAL A 45 -10.28 14.45 4.60
N VAL A 46 -9.83 13.28 5.04
CA VAL A 46 -8.61 13.13 5.84
C VAL A 46 -7.42 12.95 4.90
N GLY A 47 -6.34 13.62 5.19
CA GLY A 47 -5.06 13.50 4.49
C GLY A 47 -3.92 13.96 5.40
N SER A 48 -2.68 13.65 5.03
CA SER A 48 -1.53 14.07 5.82
C SER A 48 -1.44 15.59 5.93
N ALA A 49 -1.10 16.09 7.12
CA ALA A 49 -0.78 17.50 7.34
C ALA A 49 0.52 17.95 6.63
N ILE A 50 1.37 17.00 6.24
CA ILE A 50 2.63 17.25 5.53
C ILE A 50 2.40 17.33 4.01
N ASP A 51 1.55 16.43 3.48
CA ASP A 51 1.17 16.44 2.07
C ASP A 51 0.13 17.53 1.79
N ASN A 52 0.27 18.22 0.69
CA ASN A 52 -0.75 19.17 0.25
C ASN A 52 -1.90 18.43 -0.47
N VAL A 53 -2.63 17.59 0.28
CA VAL A 53 -3.71 16.76 -0.25
C VAL A 53 -4.87 17.65 -0.71
N GLU A 54 -5.17 17.60 -2.00
CA GLU A 54 -6.27 18.38 -2.59
C GLU A 54 -7.60 18.05 -1.90
N GLY A 55 -8.33 19.10 -1.52
CA GLY A 55 -9.64 18.98 -0.90
C GLY A 55 -9.64 18.48 0.55
N CYS A 56 -8.49 18.30 1.19
CA CYS A 56 -8.38 17.92 2.60
C CYS A 56 -9.14 18.89 3.51
N THR A 57 -9.95 18.37 4.44
CA THR A 57 -10.68 19.12 5.45
C THR A 57 -10.20 18.83 6.86
N ASP A 58 -9.69 17.64 7.09
CA ASP A 58 -9.27 17.12 8.39
C ASP A 58 -7.83 16.59 8.28
N PRO A 59 -6.81 17.45 8.39
CA PRO A 59 -5.41 17.01 8.31
C PRO A 59 -5.02 16.12 9.49
N CYS A 60 -4.28 15.05 9.20
CA CYS A 60 -3.76 14.13 10.21
C CYS A 60 -2.22 14.13 10.27
N ASN A 61 -1.70 13.85 11.45
CA ASN A 61 -0.28 13.64 11.72
C ASN A 61 0.00 12.14 11.95
N ASP A 62 1.28 11.83 12.09
CA ASP A 62 1.69 10.47 12.43
C ASP A 62 1.16 10.06 13.81
N ASN A 63 0.63 8.83 13.87
CA ASN A 63 -0.03 8.24 15.04
C ASN A 63 -1.36 8.90 15.46
N ASP A 64 -1.88 9.86 14.74
CA ASP A 64 -3.25 10.34 14.95
C ASP A 64 -4.27 9.21 14.75
N THR A 65 -5.44 9.37 15.38
CA THR A 65 -6.55 8.43 15.25
C THR A 65 -7.78 9.15 14.70
N VAL A 66 -8.30 8.67 13.58
CA VAL A 66 -9.56 9.13 12.99
C VAL A 66 -10.70 8.25 13.47
N GLN A 67 -11.73 8.85 14.07
CA GLN A 67 -12.93 8.14 14.51
C GLN A 67 -13.98 8.15 13.41
N ILE A 68 -14.44 6.96 12.98
CA ILE A 68 -15.48 6.77 11.98
C ILE A 68 -16.56 5.89 12.59
N GLY A 69 -17.60 6.50 13.17
CA GLY A 69 -18.57 5.78 13.99
C GLY A 69 -17.89 5.12 15.19
N SER A 70 -17.99 3.82 15.31
CA SER A 70 -17.31 3.03 16.35
C SER A 70 -15.88 2.60 15.95
N LEU A 71 -15.46 2.87 14.73
CA LEU A 71 -14.15 2.46 14.23
C LEU A 71 -13.08 3.49 14.56
N SER A 72 -11.93 3.01 15.03
CA SER A 72 -10.72 3.81 15.28
C SER A 72 -9.66 3.48 14.23
N VAL A 73 -9.36 4.44 13.35
CA VAL A 73 -8.39 4.27 12.27
C VAL A 73 -7.11 5.02 12.62
N LYS A 74 -6.00 4.30 12.76
CA LYS A 74 -4.70 4.88 13.05
C LYS A 74 -4.01 5.38 11.78
N CYS A 75 -3.49 6.60 11.80
CA CYS A 75 -2.70 7.19 10.72
C CYS A 75 -1.22 6.87 10.93
N LEU A 76 -0.60 6.21 9.96
CA LEU A 76 0.80 5.83 9.97
C LEU A 76 1.51 6.57 8.83
N VAL A 77 2.14 7.71 9.12
CA VAL A 77 2.87 8.48 8.09
C VAL A 77 4.19 7.81 7.79
N ILE A 78 4.43 7.47 6.53
CA ILE A 78 5.64 6.81 6.03
C ILE A 78 6.16 7.61 4.84
N PRO A 79 7.24 8.40 5.02
CA PRO A 79 7.82 9.17 3.92
C PRO A 79 8.51 8.26 2.90
N GLY A 80 8.55 8.71 1.65
CA GLY A 80 9.25 7.98 0.58
C GLY A 80 8.58 8.17 -0.76
N HIS A 81 7.40 7.60 -0.97
CA HIS A 81 6.64 7.82 -2.20
C HIS A 81 6.22 9.29 -2.31
N THR A 82 5.56 9.82 -1.29
CA THR A 82 5.53 11.26 -0.97
C THR A 82 6.06 11.46 0.43
N LEU A 83 6.38 12.71 0.83
CA LEU A 83 6.86 12.99 2.20
C LEU A 83 5.78 12.73 3.24
N GLY A 84 4.52 12.90 2.89
CA GLY A 84 3.38 12.75 3.78
C GLY A 84 2.51 11.52 3.48
N SER A 85 3.01 10.50 2.78
CA SER A 85 2.22 9.27 2.55
C SER A 85 1.71 8.66 3.84
N VAL A 86 0.39 8.39 3.92
CA VAL A 86 -0.28 7.81 5.09
C VAL A 86 -0.77 6.41 4.77
N CYS A 87 -0.40 5.45 5.61
CA CYS A 87 -1.08 4.16 5.69
C CYS A 87 -2.15 4.24 6.78
N TYR A 88 -3.37 3.82 6.48
CA TYR A 88 -4.48 3.82 7.43
C TYR A 88 -4.69 2.41 7.99
N TYR A 89 -4.52 2.26 9.31
CA TYR A 89 -4.65 0.97 9.97
C TYR A 89 -5.89 0.91 10.86
N LEU A 90 -6.75 -0.06 10.60
CA LEU A 90 -7.93 -0.40 11.38
C LEU A 90 -7.68 -1.70 12.14
N ALA A 91 -7.48 -1.61 13.45
CA ALA A 91 -7.29 -2.78 14.31
C ALA A 91 -8.62 -3.48 14.60
N ASN A 92 -8.61 -4.81 14.67
CA ASN A 92 -9.69 -5.63 15.22
C ASN A 92 -9.12 -6.96 15.77
N ASP A 93 -9.97 -7.77 16.41
CA ASP A 93 -9.58 -9.05 17.03
C ASP A 93 -9.05 -10.09 16.02
N GLY A 94 -9.34 -9.91 14.72
CA GLY A 94 -8.86 -10.75 13.62
C GLY A 94 -7.61 -10.23 12.90
N GLY A 95 -6.85 -9.30 13.52
CA GLY A 95 -5.64 -8.68 12.92
C GLY A 95 -5.90 -7.35 12.22
N GLY A 96 -7.13 -7.07 11.81
CA GLY A 96 -7.50 -5.80 11.20
C GLY A 96 -7.18 -5.67 9.71
N ALA A 97 -7.10 -4.43 9.25
CA ALA A 97 -6.80 -4.08 7.86
C ALA A 97 -5.90 -2.84 7.80
N VAL A 98 -4.98 -2.82 6.86
CA VAL A 98 -4.15 -1.66 6.55
C VAL A 98 -4.32 -1.28 5.07
N PHE A 99 -4.55 0.01 4.83
CA PHE A 99 -4.65 0.61 3.50
C PHE A 99 -3.37 1.39 3.25
N THR A 100 -2.50 0.86 2.40
CA THR A 100 -1.10 1.31 2.30
C THR A 100 -0.87 2.37 1.23
N GLY A 101 -1.88 2.66 0.38
CA GLY A 101 -1.68 3.51 -0.78
C GLY A 101 -0.48 3.03 -1.59
N ASP A 102 0.42 3.96 -1.88
CA ASP A 102 1.62 3.68 -2.68
C ASP A 102 2.90 3.50 -1.84
N VAL A 103 2.77 3.26 -0.54
CA VAL A 103 3.91 2.84 0.30
C VAL A 103 4.23 1.38 0.05
N LEU A 104 3.23 0.49 0.12
CA LEU A 104 3.40 -0.94 -0.07
C LEU A 104 2.41 -1.44 -1.12
N PHE A 105 2.87 -2.30 -2.02
CA PHE A 105 2.06 -3.03 -3.00
C PHE A 105 2.17 -4.53 -2.76
N VAL A 106 1.26 -5.31 -3.33
CA VAL A 106 1.41 -6.77 -3.35
C VAL A 106 2.73 -7.13 -4.04
N ALA A 107 3.60 -7.83 -3.31
CA ALA A 107 4.96 -8.18 -3.75
C ALA A 107 5.81 -6.97 -4.21
N GLY A 108 5.56 -5.78 -3.68
CA GLY A 108 6.23 -4.57 -4.16
C GLY A 108 6.15 -3.41 -3.17
N CYS A 109 6.76 -2.29 -3.55
CA CYS A 109 6.57 -0.99 -2.88
C CYS A 109 6.53 0.14 -3.91
N GLY A 110 6.06 1.30 -3.50
CA GLY A 110 6.04 2.51 -4.31
C GLY A 110 7.44 2.99 -4.70
N ARG A 111 7.52 3.74 -5.79
CA ARG A 111 8.74 4.45 -6.15
C ARG A 111 9.01 5.53 -5.10
N ILE A 112 10.26 5.70 -4.72
CA ILE A 112 10.69 6.82 -3.89
C ILE A 112 10.77 8.06 -4.79
N MET A 113 9.87 9.02 -4.58
CA MET A 113 9.77 10.23 -5.42
C MET A 113 10.16 11.49 -4.66
N GLU A 114 9.85 11.59 -3.37
CA GLU A 114 10.08 12.80 -2.58
C GLU A 114 10.95 12.58 -1.33
N GLY A 115 11.06 11.34 -0.87
CA GLY A 115 11.89 10.96 0.27
C GLY A 115 13.16 10.21 -0.14
N ASP A 116 13.64 9.38 0.75
CA ASP A 116 14.79 8.50 0.53
C ASP A 116 14.49 7.06 1.00
N ALA A 117 15.43 6.16 0.69
CA ALA A 117 15.26 4.75 1.04
C ALA A 117 15.31 4.51 2.56
N GLN A 118 16.10 5.30 3.29
CA GLN A 118 16.20 5.19 4.74
C GLN A 118 14.87 5.54 5.41
N GLY A 119 14.29 6.71 5.08
CA GLY A 119 13.03 7.14 5.68
C GLY A 119 11.87 6.21 5.35
N MET A 120 11.81 5.71 4.10
CA MET A 120 10.76 4.76 3.69
C MET A 120 10.92 3.42 4.40
N TRP A 121 12.13 2.88 4.47
CA TRP A 121 12.41 1.64 5.18
C TRP A 121 12.12 1.76 6.68
N ASP A 122 12.59 2.82 7.34
CA ASP A 122 12.35 3.04 8.76
C ASP A 122 10.85 3.10 9.09
N GLY A 123 10.08 3.75 8.21
CA GLY A 123 8.63 3.78 8.32
C GLY A 123 7.99 2.41 8.15
N ILE A 124 8.37 1.64 7.13
CA ILE A 124 7.89 0.27 6.90
C ILE A 124 8.28 -0.62 8.10
N ALA A 125 9.55 -0.60 8.50
CA ALA A 125 10.08 -1.45 9.56
C ALA A 125 9.45 -1.16 10.93
N SER A 126 9.23 0.11 11.26
CA SER A 126 8.70 0.49 12.57
C SER A 126 7.17 0.49 12.66
N LYS A 127 6.45 0.59 11.53
CA LYS A 127 4.99 0.80 11.53
C LYS A 127 4.21 -0.32 10.84
N LEU A 128 4.71 -0.92 9.76
CA LEU A 128 4.01 -1.99 9.06
C LEU A 128 4.46 -3.37 9.52
N LEU A 129 5.77 -3.62 9.65
CA LEU A 129 6.26 -4.93 10.10
C LEU A 129 5.75 -5.37 11.48
N PRO A 130 5.52 -4.47 12.47
CA PRO A 130 4.96 -4.85 13.77
C PRO A 130 3.47 -5.17 13.74
N LEU A 131 2.74 -4.90 12.64
CA LEU A 131 1.33 -5.25 12.54
C LEU A 131 1.14 -6.78 12.64
N PRO A 132 0.02 -7.24 13.23
CA PRO A 132 -0.29 -8.66 13.31
C PRO A 132 -0.22 -9.35 11.95
N ASP A 133 0.28 -10.57 11.90
CA ASP A 133 0.47 -11.33 10.67
C ASP A 133 -0.85 -11.49 9.88
N ALA A 134 -1.98 -11.64 10.57
CA ALA A 134 -3.31 -11.74 9.97
C ALA A 134 -3.87 -10.40 9.44
N THR A 135 -3.15 -9.27 9.60
CA THR A 135 -3.60 -7.97 9.08
C THR A 135 -3.76 -8.03 7.56
N LYS A 136 -4.96 -7.72 7.08
CA LYS A 136 -5.25 -7.65 5.64
C LYS A 136 -4.62 -6.40 5.05
N VAL A 137 -3.93 -6.55 3.90
CA VAL A 137 -3.22 -5.47 3.21
C VAL A 137 -3.99 -5.08 1.95
N PHE A 138 -4.43 -3.83 1.89
CA PHE A 138 -5.08 -3.22 0.73
C PHE A 138 -4.17 -2.14 0.17
N VAL A 139 -3.79 -2.28 -1.08
CA VAL A 139 -2.79 -1.42 -1.75
C VAL A 139 -3.44 -0.41 -2.69
N GLY A 140 -2.68 0.62 -3.12
CA GLY A 140 -3.20 1.70 -3.95
C GLY A 140 -3.49 1.29 -5.41
N HIS A 141 -2.69 0.37 -5.96
CA HIS A 141 -2.77 -0.05 -7.36
C HIS A 141 -2.63 -1.55 -7.54
N GLU A 142 -3.24 -2.08 -8.60
CA GLU A 142 -3.14 -3.49 -9.00
C GLU A 142 -1.91 -3.72 -9.90
N TYR A 143 -0.72 -3.52 -9.36
CA TYR A 143 0.56 -3.76 -10.05
C TYR A 143 1.12 -5.18 -9.85
N THR A 144 0.30 -6.07 -9.31
CA THR A 144 0.74 -7.35 -8.74
C THR A 144 1.50 -8.22 -9.74
N ILE A 145 0.99 -8.42 -10.95
CA ILE A 145 1.69 -9.27 -11.96
C ILE A 145 3.08 -8.71 -12.28
N THR A 146 3.20 -7.39 -12.46
CA THR A 146 4.50 -6.75 -12.72
C THR A 146 5.43 -6.83 -11.52
N ASN A 147 4.90 -6.69 -10.31
CA ASN A 147 5.67 -6.82 -9.08
C ASN A 147 6.15 -8.25 -8.88
N LEU A 148 5.27 -9.25 -9.06
CA LEU A 148 5.61 -10.66 -8.98
C LEU A 148 6.69 -11.04 -10.00
N SER A 149 6.62 -10.50 -11.22
CA SER A 149 7.67 -10.74 -12.23
C SER A 149 9.04 -10.25 -11.78
N PHE A 150 9.09 -9.07 -11.17
CA PHE A 150 10.32 -8.57 -10.56
C PHE A 150 10.76 -9.44 -9.40
N SER A 151 9.87 -9.73 -8.46
CA SER A 151 10.17 -10.50 -7.25
C SER A 151 10.68 -11.90 -7.58
N LEU A 152 10.09 -12.57 -8.57
CA LEU A 152 10.58 -13.85 -9.08
C LEU A 152 11.92 -13.74 -9.82
N SER A 153 12.28 -12.58 -10.35
CA SER A 153 13.60 -12.39 -10.97
C SER A 153 14.74 -12.30 -9.96
N VAL A 154 14.44 -11.93 -8.71
CA VAL A 154 15.41 -11.81 -7.60
C VAL A 154 15.31 -12.95 -6.59
N ASP A 155 14.15 -13.62 -6.50
CA ASP A 155 13.91 -14.80 -5.64
C ASP A 155 13.09 -15.86 -6.41
N PRO A 156 13.70 -16.53 -7.39
CA PRO A 156 13.00 -17.43 -8.31
C PRO A 156 12.47 -18.71 -7.65
N GLU A 157 12.98 -19.09 -6.48
CA GLU A 157 12.56 -20.30 -5.79
C GLU A 157 11.49 -20.06 -4.73
N ASN A 158 11.06 -18.83 -4.51
CA ASN A 158 10.03 -18.49 -3.54
C ASN A 158 8.66 -19.07 -3.95
N ALA A 159 8.19 -20.05 -3.19
CA ALA A 159 6.96 -20.78 -3.49
C ALA A 159 5.71 -19.93 -3.39
N GLU A 160 5.69 -18.94 -2.48
CA GLU A 160 4.53 -18.05 -2.31
C GLU A 160 4.39 -17.08 -3.49
N LEU A 161 5.52 -16.58 -4.03
CA LEU A 161 5.52 -15.77 -5.25
C LEU A 161 5.01 -16.57 -6.46
N LYS A 162 5.44 -17.84 -6.59
CA LYS A 162 4.98 -18.74 -7.68
C LYS A 162 3.47 -18.96 -7.61
N LYS A 163 2.95 -19.32 -6.44
CA LYS A 163 1.51 -19.52 -6.20
C LYS A 163 0.69 -18.26 -6.52
N MET A 164 1.14 -17.11 -6.05
CA MET A 164 0.44 -15.85 -6.30
C MET A 164 0.46 -15.48 -7.79
N MET A 165 1.57 -15.74 -8.50
CA MET A 165 1.64 -15.52 -9.94
C MET A 165 0.64 -16.40 -10.69
N GLU A 166 0.52 -17.68 -10.32
CA GLU A 166 -0.47 -18.61 -10.91
C GLU A 166 -1.89 -18.11 -10.65
N PHE A 167 -2.20 -17.74 -9.40
CA PHE A 167 -3.50 -17.18 -9.03
C PHE A 167 -3.83 -15.93 -9.86
N CYS A 168 -2.89 -14.97 -9.97
CA CYS A 168 -3.15 -13.73 -10.70
C CYS A 168 -3.29 -13.93 -12.22
N ARG A 169 -2.63 -14.93 -12.77
CA ARG A 169 -2.77 -15.30 -14.21
C ARG A 169 -4.08 -16.00 -14.52
N ASP A 170 -4.65 -16.72 -13.57
CA ASP A 170 -5.96 -17.33 -13.73
C ASP A 170 -7.07 -16.30 -13.46
N GLN A 171 -7.54 -15.67 -14.52
CA GLN A 171 -8.60 -14.66 -14.44
C GLN A 171 -9.93 -15.21 -13.87
N SER A 172 -10.12 -16.54 -13.89
CA SER A 172 -11.29 -17.17 -13.28
C SER A 172 -11.21 -17.15 -11.74
N LEU A 173 -9.99 -17.18 -11.19
CA LEU A 173 -9.74 -17.14 -9.75
C LEU A 173 -9.61 -15.71 -9.23
N SER A 174 -8.75 -14.91 -9.84
CA SER A 174 -8.42 -13.56 -9.35
C SER A 174 -9.42 -12.48 -9.79
N LYS A 175 -10.09 -12.68 -10.94
CA LYS A 175 -10.91 -11.65 -11.60
C LYS A 175 -10.15 -10.32 -11.78
N GLY A 176 -8.82 -10.39 -11.90
CA GLY A 176 -7.94 -9.22 -11.98
C GLY A 176 -7.70 -8.50 -10.66
N ILE A 177 -8.04 -9.12 -9.52
CA ILE A 177 -7.89 -8.53 -8.18
C ILE A 177 -7.02 -9.45 -7.33
N SER A 178 -5.96 -8.90 -6.73
CA SER A 178 -5.05 -9.63 -5.84
C SER A 178 -5.18 -9.26 -4.37
N VAL A 179 -5.91 -8.19 -4.06
CA VAL A 179 -6.13 -7.71 -2.69
C VAL A 179 -7.37 -8.36 -2.05
N PRO A 180 -7.38 -8.55 -0.73
CA PRO A 180 -6.26 -8.30 0.18
C PRO A 180 -5.26 -9.46 0.21
N THR A 181 -3.98 -9.14 0.41
CA THR A 181 -2.99 -10.07 0.96
C THR A 181 -3.00 -9.99 2.49
N THR A 182 -2.00 -10.58 3.15
CA THR A 182 -1.79 -10.45 4.60
C THR A 182 -0.38 -9.97 4.90
N MET A 183 -0.16 -9.37 6.07
CA MET A 183 1.18 -9.01 6.50
C MET A 183 2.11 -10.23 6.59
N GLU A 184 1.60 -11.41 6.97
CA GLU A 184 2.34 -12.67 6.93
C GLU A 184 2.86 -12.98 5.53
N TRP A 185 1.98 -12.88 4.53
CA TRP A 185 2.35 -13.14 3.14
C TRP A 185 3.36 -12.11 2.62
N GLU A 186 3.15 -10.82 2.88
CA GLU A 186 4.10 -9.79 2.46
C GLU A 186 5.47 -9.96 3.11
N LYS A 187 5.53 -10.29 4.41
CA LYS A 187 6.77 -10.59 5.11
C LYS A 187 7.53 -11.79 4.53
N ALA A 188 6.81 -12.79 4.02
CA ALA A 188 7.41 -14.00 3.45
C ALA A 188 7.83 -13.84 1.98
N ALA A 189 7.08 -13.06 1.20
CA ALA A 189 7.18 -13.04 -0.26
C ALA A 189 7.69 -11.71 -0.83
N ASN A 190 7.36 -10.57 -0.21
CA ASN A 190 7.67 -9.26 -0.76
C ASN A 190 9.15 -8.89 -0.56
N PRO A 191 9.97 -8.72 -1.62
CA PRO A 191 11.41 -8.44 -1.50
C PRO A 191 11.73 -7.08 -0.87
N PHE A 192 10.75 -6.19 -0.77
CA PHE A 192 10.87 -4.89 -0.11
C PHE A 192 10.54 -4.95 1.39
N VAL A 193 10.06 -6.07 1.87
CA VAL A 193 9.69 -6.31 3.27
C VAL A 193 10.57 -7.41 3.86
N ASN A 194 10.84 -8.47 3.10
CA ASN A 194 11.68 -9.61 3.51
C ASN A 194 13.18 -9.32 3.32
N THR A 195 13.65 -8.17 3.77
CA THR A 195 15.03 -7.71 3.58
C THR A 195 16.08 -8.56 4.31
N SER A 196 15.66 -9.43 5.23
CA SER A 196 16.53 -10.40 5.93
C SER A 196 16.68 -11.73 5.20
N SER A 197 16.07 -11.90 4.02
CA SER A 197 16.20 -13.10 3.20
C SER A 197 17.65 -13.32 2.76
N PRO A 198 18.27 -14.48 3.04
CA PRO A 198 19.62 -14.79 2.54
C PRO A 198 19.74 -14.70 1.02
N THR A 199 18.68 -15.07 0.30
CA THR A 199 18.63 -14.96 -1.17
C THR A 199 18.75 -13.50 -1.61
N LEU A 200 17.95 -12.60 -1.02
CA LEU A 200 17.96 -11.18 -1.36
C LEU A 200 19.28 -10.51 -0.96
N MET A 201 19.82 -10.83 0.23
CA MET A 201 21.14 -10.36 0.65
C MET A 201 22.24 -10.77 -0.33
N ALA A 202 22.22 -12.03 -0.79
CA ALA A 202 23.19 -12.52 -1.78
C ALA A 202 23.04 -11.81 -3.13
N VAL A 203 21.81 -11.55 -3.58
CA VAL A 203 21.52 -10.81 -4.83
C VAL A 203 21.99 -9.36 -4.73
N CYS A 204 21.84 -8.72 -3.57
CA CYS A 204 22.27 -7.34 -3.34
C CYS A 204 23.78 -7.20 -3.06
N GLY A 205 24.39 -8.23 -2.48
CA GLY A 205 25.75 -8.15 -1.97
C GLY A 205 25.87 -7.31 -0.68
N CYS A 206 24.77 -7.16 0.07
CA CYS A 206 24.69 -6.40 1.31
C CYS A 206 23.81 -7.14 2.32
N SER A 207 23.92 -6.80 3.62
CA SER A 207 23.21 -7.46 4.71
C SER A 207 22.38 -6.52 5.59
N GLU A 208 22.66 -5.21 5.52
CA GLU A 208 21.84 -4.25 6.27
C GLU A 208 20.47 -4.11 5.61
N PRO A 209 19.38 -4.21 6.38
CA PRO A 209 18.02 -4.21 5.81
C PRO A 209 17.71 -3.01 4.92
N VAL A 210 18.17 -1.83 5.27
CA VAL A 210 17.95 -0.60 4.47
C VAL A 210 18.70 -0.68 3.14
N ASP A 211 19.91 -1.25 3.11
CA ASP A 211 20.70 -1.40 1.88
C ASP A 211 20.07 -2.43 0.94
N VAL A 212 19.53 -3.53 1.50
CA VAL A 212 18.76 -4.51 0.72
C VAL A 212 17.50 -3.84 0.14
N PHE A 213 16.74 -3.09 0.93
CA PHE A 213 15.57 -2.34 0.47
C PHE A 213 15.92 -1.37 -0.65
N ALA A 214 16.96 -0.54 -0.46
CA ALA A 214 17.42 0.43 -1.44
C ALA A 214 17.86 -0.25 -2.76
N SER A 215 18.64 -1.33 -2.66
CA SER A 215 19.07 -2.11 -3.82
C SER A 215 17.90 -2.72 -4.58
N MET A 216 16.91 -3.30 -3.87
CA MET A 216 15.69 -3.82 -4.50
C MET A 216 14.92 -2.71 -5.22
N ARG A 217 14.81 -1.51 -4.62
CA ARG A 217 14.09 -0.38 -5.23
C ARG A 217 14.79 0.12 -6.49
N GLU A 218 16.10 0.24 -6.48
CA GLU A 218 16.88 0.64 -7.65
C GLU A 218 16.77 -0.38 -8.79
N ARG A 219 16.91 -1.67 -8.47
CA ARG A 219 16.73 -2.76 -9.44
C ARG A 219 15.34 -2.75 -10.06
N LYS A 220 14.29 -2.54 -9.24
CA LYS A 220 12.91 -2.45 -9.73
C LYS A 220 12.70 -1.23 -10.63
N ASN A 221 13.38 -0.10 -10.39
CA ASN A 221 13.26 1.10 -11.22
C ASN A 221 13.74 0.86 -12.65
N SER A 222 14.75 0.02 -12.82
CA SER A 222 15.33 -0.37 -14.12
C SER A 222 14.75 -1.65 -14.72
N PHE A 223 13.93 -2.40 -13.95
CA PHE A 223 13.37 -3.67 -14.37
C PHE A 223 12.35 -3.49 -15.51
N LYS A 224 12.51 -4.31 -16.53
CA LYS A 224 11.54 -4.43 -17.62
C LYS A 224 10.92 -5.82 -17.57
N PRO A 225 9.61 -5.93 -17.37
CA PRO A 225 8.96 -7.24 -17.36
C PRO A 225 9.13 -7.91 -18.72
N PRO A 226 9.16 -9.24 -18.77
CA PRO A 226 9.15 -9.99 -20.03
C PRO A 226 7.97 -9.59 -20.92
N ALA A 227 8.16 -9.62 -22.23
CA ALA A 227 7.09 -9.35 -23.18
C ALA A 227 5.97 -10.40 -23.05
N GLY A 228 4.73 -9.95 -22.96
CA GLY A 228 3.55 -10.84 -22.88
C GLY A 228 3.04 -11.09 -21.46
N LEU A 229 3.46 -10.29 -20.48
CA LEU A 229 2.87 -10.25 -19.13
C LEU A 229 1.68 -9.31 -19.08
#